data_efc289a02809edf929810f1b142c37f3
#
_entry.id   efc289a02809edf929810f1b142c37f3
#
_cell.length_a   1.000
_cell.length_b   1.000
_cell.length_c   1.000
_cell.angle_alpha   90.00
_cell.angle_beta   90.00
_cell.angle_gamma   90.00
#
_symmetry.space_group_name_H-M   'P 1'
#
loop_
_entity.id
_entity.type
_entity.pdbx_description
1 polymer ?
#
loop_
_entity_poly.entity_id
_entity_poly.type
_entity_poly.pdbx_seq_one_letter_code
_entity_poly.pdbx_strand_id
1 'polypeptide(L)'
;MEDRFGKDSLIALATVDETGKPWVRAVNSYYENGSFYVVTYELSNKMKQIAENPAVSICGDWFTGRGVGENLGHVLKAENAPLMEKLRTAFAEWYDNGHTDESDPNTCLLQIRLESGVLFSHGTRYDIEF
;
A
#
# COMPACT_ATOMS: atom_id res chain seq x y z
N MET A 1 6.42 12.82 -5.58
CA MET A 1 5.77 11.54 -5.19
C MET A 1 4.54 11.25 -6.05
N GLU A 2 3.62 12.22 -6.18
CA GLU A 2 2.40 12.01 -6.97
C GLU A 2 2.69 11.63 -8.43
N ASP A 3 3.64 12.29 -9.06
CA ASP A 3 3.98 12.02 -10.46
C ASP A 3 4.49 10.60 -10.67
N ARG A 4 5.22 10.07 -9.70
CA ARG A 4 5.84 8.75 -9.80
C ARG A 4 4.91 7.63 -9.35
N PHE A 5 4.15 7.86 -8.28
CA PHE A 5 3.37 6.82 -7.60
C PHE A 5 1.86 7.07 -7.56
N GLY A 6 1.37 8.22 -8.05
CA GLY A 6 -0.07 8.53 -8.13
C GLY A 6 -0.77 7.80 -9.26
N LYS A 7 -0.40 6.53 -9.48
CA LYS A 7 -0.89 5.64 -10.53
C LYS A 7 -0.66 4.20 -10.07
N ASP A 8 -1.07 3.21 -10.86
CA ASP A 8 -0.74 1.81 -10.60
C ASP A 8 0.78 1.64 -10.53
N SER A 9 1.29 1.36 -9.35
CA SER A 9 2.73 1.24 -9.10
C SER A 9 3.01 -0.01 -8.29
N LEU A 10 3.96 -0.81 -8.77
CA LEU A 10 4.41 -1.98 -8.03
C LEU A 10 5.47 -1.54 -7.01
N ILE A 11 5.22 -1.85 -5.75
CA ILE A 11 6.18 -1.58 -4.67
C ILE A 11 6.47 -2.86 -3.90
N ALA A 12 7.63 -2.91 -3.25
CA ALA A 12 7.94 -3.95 -2.28
C ALA A 12 7.48 -3.47 -0.91
N LEU A 13 6.71 -4.29 -0.22
CA LEU A 13 6.18 -4.01 1.13
C LEU A 13 6.81 -4.98 2.12
N ALA A 14 7.52 -4.45 3.10
CA ALA A 14 8.12 -5.23 4.17
C ALA A 14 7.28 -5.10 5.44
N THR A 15 7.02 -6.24 6.06
CA THR A 15 6.30 -6.36 7.33
C THR A 15 7.10 -7.26 8.28
N VAL A 16 6.72 -7.30 9.54
CA VAL A 16 7.43 -8.09 10.57
C VAL A 16 6.45 -9.05 11.22
N ASP A 17 6.84 -10.31 11.36
CA ASP A 17 6.00 -11.33 12.02
C ASP A 17 6.11 -11.26 13.56
N GLU A 18 5.36 -12.13 14.25
CA GLU A 18 5.31 -12.16 15.71
C GLU A 18 6.65 -12.50 16.36
N THR A 19 7.58 -13.10 15.59
CA THR A 19 8.93 -13.44 16.09
C THR A 19 9.97 -12.36 15.79
N GLY A 20 9.55 -11.23 15.17
CA GLY A 20 10.43 -10.14 14.81
C GLY A 20 11.16 -10.35 13.47
N LYS A 21 10.80 -11.35 12.70
CA LYS A 21 11.43 -11.61 11.39
C LYS A 21 10.75 -10.79 10.29
N PRO A 22 11.54 -10.14 9.43
CA PRO A 22 10.98 -9.37 8.32
C PRO A 22 10.55 -10.27 7.17
N TRP A 23 9.47 -9.87 6.50
CA TRP A 23 8.96 -10.47 5.27
C TRP A 23 8.77 -9.39 4.24
N VAL A 24 9.00 -9.68 2.97
CA VAL A 24 8.81 -8.73 1.88
C VAL A 24 8.07 -9.37 0.72
N ARG A 25 7.17 -8.61 0.09
CA ARG A 25 6.43 -9.03 -1.11
C ARG A 25 6.13 -7.82 -1.97
N ALA A 26 5.88 -8.07 -3.25
CA ALA A 26 5.45 -7.04 -4.17
C ALA A 26 3.94 -6.85 -4.10
N VAL A 27 3.48 -5.61 -4.13
CA VAL A 27 2.06 -5.27 -4.15
C VAL A 27 1.81 -4.13 -5.14
N ASN A 28 0.64 -4.15 -5.77
CA ASN A 28 0.19 -3.01 -6.57
C ASN A 28 -0.37 -1.94 -5.65
N SER A 29 0.03 -0.70 -5.88
CA SER A 29 -0.30 0.41 -4.98
C SER A 29 -0.66 1.68 -5.73
N TYR A 30 -1.34 2.57 -5.02
CA TYR A 30 -1.65 3.91 -5.47
C TYR A 30 -1.28 4.90 -4.36
N TYR A 31 -0.54 5.95 -4.71
CA TYR A 31 -0.09 6.96 -3.75
C TYR A 31 -0.91 8.22 -3.84
N GLU A 32 -1.33 8.75 -2.68
CA GLU A 32 -1.99 10.05 -2.57
C GLU A 32 -1.70 10.64 -1.19
N ASN A 33 -1.26 11.89 -1.15
CA ASN A 33 -1.09 12.68 0.08
C ASN A 33 -0.39 11.95 1.23
N GLY A 34 0.80 11.41 0.95
CA GLY A 34 1.63 10.81 1.99
C GLY A 34 1.31 9.35 2.33
N SER A 35 0.39 8.73 1.61
CA SER A 35 0.02 7.34 1.85
C SER A 35 0.00 6.52 0.57
N PHE A 36 0.40 5.27 0.68
CA PHE A 36 0.14 4.26 -0.34
C PHE A 36 -1.10 3.47 0.04
N TYR A 37 -1.89 3.09 -0.96
CA TYR A 37 -3.10 2.31 -0.78
C TYR A 37 -3.04 1.03 -1.59
N VAL A 38 -3.44 -0.07 -0.98
CA VAL A 38 -3.38 -1.41 -1.55
C VAL A 38 -4.71 -2.11 -1.31
N VAL A 39 -5.29 -2.71 -2.36
CA VAL A 39 -6.43 -3.61 -2.21
C VAL A 39 -5.87 -5.00 -1.99
N THR A 40 -6.26 -5.65 -0.89
CA THR A 40 -5.68 -6.91 -0.49
C THR A 40 -6.71 -7.79 0.25
N TYR A 41 -6.26 -8.96 0.69
CA TYR A 41 -7.09 -9.93 1.39
C TYR A 41 -6.79 -9.86 2.90
N GLU A 42 -7.83 -9.64 3.71
CA GLU A 42 -7.70 -9.43 5.15
C GLU A 42 -7.01 -10.59 5.88
N LEU A 43 -7.21 -11.81 5.39
CA LEU A 43 -6.63 -13.02 6.01
C LEU A 43 -5.24 -13.36 5.50
N SER A 44 -4.63 -12.51 4.66
CA SER A 44 -3.26 -12.70 4.17
C SER A 44 -2.24 -12.54 5.31
N ASN A 45 -1.05 -13.13 5.10
CA ASN A 45 0.02 -13.03 6.11
C ASN A 45 0.42 -11.59 6.38
N LYS A 46 0.52 -10.74 5.35
CA LYS A 46 0.88 -9.33 5.55
C LYS A 46 -0.12 -8.59 6.43
N MET A 47 -1.42 -8.86 6.24
CA MET A 47 -2.45 -8.20 7.04
C MET A 47 -2.45 -8.69 8.49
N LYS A 48 -2.20 -9.97 8.72
CA LYS A 48 -2.05 -10.53 10.08
C LYS A 48 -0.82 -9.91 10.78
N GLN A 49 0.28 -9.79 10.06
CA GLN A 49 1.51 -9.20 10.59
C GLN A 49 1.33 -7.72 10.93
N ILE A 50 0.68 -6.96 10.06
CA ILE A 50 0.39 -5.53 10.27
C ILE A 50 -0.54 -5.33 11.47
N ALA A 51 -1.52 -6.22 11.66
CA ALA A 51 -2.45 -6.11 12.79
C ALA A 51 -1.73 -6.18 14.14
N GLU A 52 -0.65 -6.97 14.22
CA GLU A 52 0.14 -7.10 15.46
C GLU A 52 1.29 -6.11 15.53
N ASN A 53 1.93 -5.81 14.39
CA ASN A 53 3.02 -4.85 14.30
C ASN A 53 2.81 -3.96 13.08
N PRO A 54 2.24 -2.77 13.26
CA PRO A 54 1.90 -1.89 12.15
C PRO A 54 3.08 -1.21 11.46
N ALA A 55 4.28 -1.29 12.03
CA ALA A 55 5.46 -0.71 11.41
C ALA A 55 5.80 -1.44 10.11
N VAL A 56 5.92 -0.68 9.03
CA VAL A 56 6.21 -1.22 7.69
C VAL A 56 7.27 -0.40 6.99
N SER A 57 7.89 -1.00 5.97
CA SER A 57 8.79 -0.30 5.06
C SER A 57 8.39 -0.64 3.63
N ILE A 58 8.62 0.30 2.74
CA ILE A 58 8.34 0.09 1.31
C ILE A 58 9.52 0.55 0.47
N CYS A 59 9.66 0.00 -0.72
CA CYS A 59 10.56 0.56 -1.71
C CYS A 59 10.04 0.31 -3.13
N GLY A 60 10.43 1.17 -4.04
CA GLY A 60 10.11 1.06 -5.46
C GLY A 60 10.51 2.32 -6.19
N ASP A 61 10.92 2.16 -7.44
CA ASP A 61 11.25 3.29 -8.33
C ASP A 61 12.11 4.37 -7.65
N TRP A 62 13.26 3.93 -7.06
CA TRP A 62 14.22 4.81 -6.40
C TRP A 62 13.68 5.56 -5.17
N PHE A 63 12.66 5.02 -4.55
CA PHE A 63 12.14 5.51 -3.28
C PHE A 63 12.16 4.40 -2.24
N THR A 64 12.59 4.73 -1.03
CA THR A 64 12.51 3.87 0.15
C THR A 64 11.84 4.65 1.26
N GLY A 65 10.81 4.07 1.87
CA GLY A 65 10.08 4.76 2.93
C GLY A 65 9.72 3.86 4.08
N ARG A 66 9.42 4.49 5.22
CA ARG A 66 8.93 3.82 6.43
C ARG A 66 7.62 4.46 6.84
N GLY A 67 6.74 3.65 7.38
CA GLY A 67 5.45 4.14 7.83
C GLY A 67 4.69 3.14 8.66
N VAL A 68 3.38 3.34 8.72
CA VAL A 68 2.45 2.56 9.51
C VAL A 68 1.35 2.03 8.61
N GLY A 69 1.13 0.71 8.68
CA GLY A 69 0.03 0.06 7.96
C GLY A 69 -1.25 0.05 8.79
N GLU A 70 -2.38 0.32 8.14
CA GLU A 70 -3.69 0.31 8.76
C GLU A 70 -4.71 -0.34 7.84
N ASN A 71 -5.50 -1.26 8.38
CA ASN A 71 -6.63 -1.84 7.67
C ASN A 71 -7.81 -0.88 7.74
N LEU A 72 -8.19 -0.29 6.62
CA LEU A 72 -9.32 0.64 6.52
C LEU A 72 -10.66 -0.08 6.38
N GLY A 73 -10.66 -1.41 6.37
CA GLY A 73 -11.85 -2.22 6.28
C GLY A 73 -12.22 -2.61 4.86
N HIS A 74 -13.42 -3.14 4.70
CA HIS A 74 -13.89 -3.68 3.43
C HIS A 74 -13.92 -2.60 2.33
N VAL A 75 -13.59 -3.00 1.11
CA VAL A 75 -13.52 -2.07 -0.04
C VAL A 75 -14.85 -1.41 -0.38
N LEU A 76 -15.98 -2.01 -0.02
CA LEU A 76 -17.32 -1.44 -0.23
C LEU A 76 -17.85 -0.63 0.94
N LYS A 77 -17.07 -0.47 2.01
CA LYS A 77 -17.43 0.36 3.13
C LYS A 77 -17.59 1.82 2.69
N ALA A 78 -18.64 2.50 3.18
CA ALA A 78 -18.99 3.84 2.71
C ALA A 78 -17.84 4.85 2.86
N GLU A 79 -17.08 4.79 3.95
CA GLU A 79 -15.94 5.67 4.20
C GLU A 79 -14.82 5.49 3.17
N ASN A 80 -14.74 4.32 2.54
CA ASN A 80 -13.71 4.01 1.56
C ASN A 80 -14.12 4.34 0.12
N ALA A 81 -15.38 4.71 -0.12
CA ALA A 81 -15.90 4.89 -1.47
C ALA A 81 -15.13 5.90 -2.33
N PRO A 82 -14.79 7.12 -1.83
CA PRO A 82 -14.04 8.07 -2.66
C PRO A 82 -12.67 7.55 -3.06
N LEU A 83 -12.00 6.87 -2.14
CA LEU A 83 -10.66 6.33 -2.38
C LEU A 83 -10.69 5.13 -3.32
N MET A 84 -11.67 4.23 -3.13
CA MET A 84 -11.83 3.05 -4.00
C MET A 84 -12.14 3.44 -5.44
N GLU A 85 -12.86 4.53 -5.67
CA GLU A 85 -13.09 5.05 -7.02
C GLU A 85 -11.77 5.39 -7.71
N LYS A 86 -10.86 6.04 -7.01
CA LYS A 86 -9.52 6.36 -7.51
C LYS A 86 -8.69 5.12 -7.78
N LEU A 87 -8.75 4.14 -6.88
CA LEU A 87 -8.01 2.90 -7.03
C LEU A 87 -8.53 2.06 -8.22
N ARG A 88 -9.84 1.96 -8.40
CA ARG A 88 -10.40 1.25 -9.56
C ARG A 88 -9.96 1.88 -10.88
N THR A 89 -9.86 3.20 -10.92
CA THR A 89 -9.36 3.92 -12.08
C THR A 89 -7.87 3.65 -12.30
N ALA A 90 -7.07 3.74 -11.26
CA ALA A 90 -5.63 3.49 -11.35
C ALA A 90 -5.31 2.06 -11.77
N PHE A 91 -6.09 1.09 -11.27
CA PHE A 91 -5.87 -0.34 -11.51
C PHE A 91 -6.72 -0.91 -12.64
N ALA A 92 -7.30 -0.07 -13.49
CA ALA A 92 -8.27 -0.48 -14.50
C ALA A 92 -7.80 -1.59 -15.45
N GLU A 93 -6.49 -1.65 -15.73
CA GLU A 93 -5.95 -2.66 -16.66
C GLU A 93 -6.09 -4.09 -16.13
N TRP A 94 -6.12 -4.29 -14.81
CA TRP A 94 -6.15 -5.64 -14.25
C TRP A 94 -7.24 -5.86 -13.19
N TYR A 95 -7.88 -4.81 -12.72
CA TYR A 95 -8.76 -4.90 -11.53
C TYR A 95 -9.92 -5.87 -11.74
N ASP A 96 -10.51 -5.89 -12.92
CA ASP A 96 -11.69 -6.71 -13.22
C ASP A 96 -11.36 -8.06 -13.86
N ASN A 97 -10.10 -8.50 -13.85
CA ASN A 97 -9.70 -9.75 -14.51
C ASN A 97 -9.78 -10.99 -13.60
N GLY A 98 -10.46 -10.91 -12.45
CA GLY A 98 -10.72 -12.02 -11.57
C GLY A 98 -9.77 -12.17 -10.38
N HIS A 99 -8.74 -11.34 -10.28
CA HIS A 99 -7.81 -11.38 -9.14
C HIS A 99 -8.36 -10.68 -7.89
N THR A 100 -9.28 -9.76 -8.07
CA THR A 100 -9.91 -9.02 -6.98
C THR A 100 -11.40 -9.26 -6.99
N ASP A 101 -11.95 -9.72 -5.87
CA ASP A 101 -13.38 -9.95 -5.70
C ASP A 101 -13.90 -9.05 -4.58
N GLU A 102 -14.57 -7.95 -4.98
CA GLU A 102 -15.14 -7.00 -4.02
C GLU A 102 -16.32 -7.57 -3.24
N SER A 103 -16.92 -8.64 -3.72
CA SER A 103 -18.00 -9.31 -2.99
C SER A 103 -17.50 -10.20 -1.85
N ASP A 104 -16.21 -10.56 -1.85
CA ASP A 104 -15.62 -11.31 -0.76
C ASP A 104 -15.55 -10.42 0.49
N PRO A 105 -16.13 -10.86 1.63
CA PRO A 105 -16.14 -10.06 2.86
C PRO A 105 -14.75 -9.75 3.41
N ASN A 106 -13.71 -10.46 2.96
CA ASN A 106 -12.34 -10.27 3.40
C ASN A 106 -11.48 -9.42 2.45
N THR A 107 -12.06 -8.87 1.38
CA THR A 107 -11.35 -7.93 0.51
C THR A 107 -11.32 -6.56 1.18
N CYS A 108 -10.13 -6.09 1.52
CA CYS A 108 -9.97 -4.88 2.32
C CYS A 108 -9.01 -3.88 1.69
N LEU A 109 -9.06 -2.66 2.20
CA LEU A 109 -8.21 -1.56 1.80
C LEU A 109 -7.12 -1.35 2.86
N LEU A 110 -5.87 -1.49 2.46
CA LEU A 110 -4.71 -1.23 3.32
C LEU A 110 -4.17 0.17 3.02
N GLN A 111 -4.04 0.98 4.05
CA GLN A 111 -3.33 2.25 3.99
C GLN A 111 -1.93 2.08 4.58
N ILE A 112 -0.93 2.54 3.85
CA ILE A 112 0.44 2.65 4.34
C ILE A 112 0.73 4.14 4.47
N ARG A 113 0.60 4.67 5.68
CA ARG A 113 0.85 6.09 5.96
C ARG A 113 2.33 6.30 6.21
N LEU A 114 2.98 7.01 5.31
CA LEU A 114 4.41 7.25 5.40
C LEU A 114 4.77 8.23 6.51
N GLU A 115 5.91 7.98 7.16
CA GLU A 115 6.49 8.87 8.15
C GLU A 115 7.74 9.55 7.61
N SER A 116 8.60 8.80 6.95
CA SER A 116 9.81 9.33 6.34
C SER A 116 10.26 8.48 5.17
N GLY A 117 11.09 9.03 4.31
CA GLY A 117 11.64 8.31 3.19
C GLY A 117 12.79 9.01 2.52
N VAL A 118 13.41 8.29 1.59
CA VAL A 118 14.51 8.78 0.77
C VAL A 118 14.14 8.59 -0.70
N LEU A 119 14.13 9.67 -1.44
CA LEU A 119 13.84 9.69 -2.87
C LEU A 119 15.08 10.10 -3.65
N PHE A 120 15.42 9.32 -4.68
CA PHE A 120 16.44 9.72 -5.66
C PHE A 120 15.76 10.17 -6.94
N SER A 121 16.10 11.37 -7.40
CA SER A 121 15.57 11.93 -8.63
C SER A 121 16.67 12.73 -9.35
N HIS A 122 16.92 12.39 -10.62
CA HIS A 122 17.94 13.04 -11.43
C HIS A 122 19.32 13.10 -10.76
N GLY A 123 19.69 12.01 -10.07
CA GLY A 123 20.97 11.90 -9.38
C GLY A 123 21.04 12.63 -8.03
N THR A 124 19.96 13.23 -7.58
CA THR A 124 19.91 13.96 -6.31
C THR A 124 19.10 13.15 -5.28
N ARG A 125 19.63 13.10 -4.06
CA ARG A 125 18.95 12.48 -2.92
C ARG A 125 18.07 13.50 -2.20
N TYR A 126 16.83 13.13 -1.95
CA TYR A 126 15.89 13.93 -1.15
C TYR A 126 15.46 13.14 0.07
N ASP A 127 15.69 13.67 1.26
CA ASP A 127 15.14 13.12 2.49
C ASP A 127 13.78 13.77 2.74
N ILE A 128 12.73 12.95 2.90
CA ILE A 128 11.36 13.45 2.97
C ILE A 128 10.75 13.06 4.31
N GLU A 129 10.15 14.04 4.98
CA GLU A 129 9.28 13.85 6.13
C GLU A 129 7.84 14.03 5.65
N PHE A 130 6.96 13.11 6.02
CA PHE A 130 5.56 13.14 5.58
C PHE A 130 4.63 13.67 6.66
#